data_8d56eb8c5bba8a193fa1f485c94d8d03
#
_entry.id   8d56eb8c5bba8a193fa1f485c94d8d03
#
_cell.length_a   1.000
_cell.length_b   1.000
_cell.length_c   1.000
_cell.angle_alpha   90.00
_cell.angle_beta   90.00
_cell.angle_gamma   90.00
#
_symmetry.space_group_name_H-M   'P 1'
#
loop_
_entity.id
_entity.type
_entity.pdbx_description
1 polymer ?
#
loop_
_entity_poly.entity_id
_entity_poly.type
_entity_poly.pdbx_seq_one_letter_code
_entity_poly.pdbx_strand_id
1 'polypeptide(L)'
;NCMPANKISLKNAKEDKLFYFVANVVVYRGSDHRCLILKRSEKEKVHPGKYCVPGGKLEWRQLDIMNPTRLNGGVLDFEDAIEDLLVRETKEESGVEIERDLKYINSVAFIRPDEIPVILVKFAAKYKSGEVELEDGAFTDYAWVDKDEVRNYECIKGIPEEILKTIEIFRVDRKV
;
A
#
# COMPACT_ATOMS: atom_id res chain seq x y z
N ASN A 1 21.56 9.99 29.58
CA ASN A 1 21.69 9.33 28.28
C ASN A 1 20.80 8.08 28.27
N CYS A 2 19.70 8.12 27.55
CA CYS A 2 18.88 6.93 27.35
C CYS A 2 19.60 6.01 26.33
N MET A 3 19.81 4.75 26.71
CA MET A 3 20.40 3.79 25.77
C MET A 3 19.38 3.44 24.69
N PRO A 4 19.80 3.28 23.42
CA PRO A 4 18.91 2.86 22.34
C PRO A 4 18.26 1.50 22.63
N ALA A 5 17.05 1.28 22.09
CA ALA A 5 16.40 -0.01 22.13
C ALA A 5 17.25 -1.07 21.41
N ASN A 6 17.37 -2.26 21.99
CA ASN A 6 18.07 -3.39 21.41
C ASN A 6 17.11 -4.54 20.98
N LYS A 7 15.82 -4.35 21.18
CA LYS A 7 14.76 -5.28 20.79
C LYS A 7 13.43 -4.56 20.65
N ILE A 8 12.53 -5.14 19.90
CA ILE A 8 11.13 -4.72 19.82
C ILE A 8 10.32 -5.46 20.89
N SER A 9 9.50 -4.73 21.67
CA SER A 9 8.66 -5.30 22.73
C SER A 9 7.39 -4.50 22.89
N LEU A 10 6.26 -5.19 23.09
CA LEU A 10 4.97 -4.58 23.45
C LEU A 10 4.69 -4.56 24.95
N LYS A 11 5.63 -5.00 25.79
CA LYS A 11 5.38 -5.16 27.24
C LYS A 11 4.80 -3.91 27.90
N ASN A 12 5.20 -2.72 27.44
CA ASN A 12 4.75 -1.44 27.96
C ASN A 12 3.73 -0.72 27.06
N ALA A 13 3.34 -1.35 25.96
CA ALA A 13 2.34 -0.77 25.05
C ALA A 13 0.93 -0.88 25.66
N LYS A 14 0.11 0.13 25.41
CA LYS A 14 -1.31 0.11 25.77
C LYS A 14 -2.09 -0.50 24.59
N GLU A 15 -2.93 -1.48 24.87
CA GLU A 15 -3.69 -2.22 23.84
C GLU A 15 -4.55 -1.29 22.98
N ASP A 16 -5.19 -0.30 23.58
CA ASP A 16 -6.04 0.69 22.90
C ASP A 16 -5.29 1.62 21.92
N LYS A 17 -3.96 1.52 21.83
CA LYS A 17 -3.10 2.26 20.90
C LYS A 17 -2.55 1.39 19.76
N LEU A 18 -2.86 0.09 19.74
CA LEU A 18 -2.29 -0.86 18.80
C LEU A 18 -3.22 -1.09 17.63
N PHE A 19 -2.70 -0.93 16.42
CA PHE A 19 -3.37 -1.20 15.15
C PHE A 19 -2.45 -2.00 14.24
N TYR A 20 -3.02 -2.86 13.41
CA TYR A 20 -2.32 -3.27 12.20
C TYR A 20 -2.23 -2.07 11.26
N PHE A 21 -1.04 -1.73 10.85
CA PHE A 21 -0.83 -0.72 9.82
C PHE A 21 -0.80 -1.37 8.44
N VAL A 22 -1.68 -0.90 7.57
CA VAL A 22 -1.75 -1.34 6.17
C VAL A 22 -1.64 -0.12 5.27
N ALA A 23 -0.87 -0.22 4.21
CA ALA A 23 -0.83 0.80 3.16
C ALA A 23 -1.16 0.18 1.80
N ASN A 24 -1.91 0.91 0.98
CA ASN A 24 -2.23 0.58 -0.40
C ASN A 24 -1.74 1.69 -1.33
N VAL A 25 -1.47 1.34 -2.59
CA VAL A 25 -1.08 2.30 -3.61
C VAL A 25 -1.84 2.10 -4.91
N VAL A 26 -2.47 3.16 -5.41
CA VAL A 26 -3.00 3.21 -6.76
C VAL A 26 -1.87 3.59 -7.71
N VAL A 27 -1.51 2.67 -8.59
CA VAL A 27 -0.41 2.85 -9.56
C VAL A 27 -0.95 3.51 -10.82
N TYR A 28 -0.52 4.74 -11.09
CA TYR A 28 -0.95 5.54 -12.24
C TYR A 28 0.07 5.50 -13.36
N ARG A 29 -0.37 5.09 -14.56
CA ARG A 29 0.44 5.09 -15.78
C ARG A 29 0.15 6.35 -16.60
N GLY A 30 1.15 7.23 -16.68
CA GLY A 30 0.98 8.54 -17.30
C GLY A 30 0.84 8.55 -18.82
N SER A 31 1.28 7.50 -19.51
CA SER A 31 1.23 7.38 -20.98
C SER A 31 -0.21 7.31 -21.53
N ASP A 32 -1.12 6.69 -20.78
CA ASP A 32 -2.51 6.47 -21.18
C ASP A 32 -3.54 6.85 -20.09
N HIS A 33 -3.07 7.42 -18.98
CA HIS A 33 -3.91 7.87 -17.86
C HIS A 33 -4.72 6.76 -17.20
N ARG A 34 -4.15 5.57 -17.06
CA ARG A 34 -4.78 4.41 -16.47
C ARG A 34 -4.13 4.02 -15.15
N CYS A 35 -4.91 3.33 -14.32
CA CYS A 35 -4.47 2.80 -13.03
C CYS A 35 -4.54 1.28 -13.04
N LEU A 36 -3.61 0.65 -12.31
CA LEU A 36 -3.53 -0.81 -12.19
C LEU A 36 -4.52 -1.32 -11.14
N ILE A 37 -5.29 -2.33 -11.50
CA ILE A 37 -6.08 -3.14 -10.58
C ILE A 37 -5.71 -4.62 -10.72
N LEU A 38 -5.76 -5.35 -9.59
CA LEU A 38 -5.40 -6.76 -9.48
C LEU A 38 -6.58 -7.57 -8.96
N LYS A 39 -6.92 -8.67 -9.60
CA LYS A 39 -8.00 -9.56 -9.16
C LYS A 39 -7.47 -10.54 -8.12
N ARG A 40 -8.01 -10.49 -6.91
CA ARG A 40 -7.69 -11.42 -5.83
C ARG A 40 -8.13 -12.83 -6.18
N SER A 41 -7.35 -13.82 -5.76
CA SER A 41 -7.72 -15.22 -5.89
C SER A 41 -9.04 -15.53 -5.16
N GLU A 42 -9.83 -16.44 -5.72
CA GLU A 42 -11.04 -16.97 -5.06
C GLU A 42 -10.74 -17.71 -3.74
N LYS A 43 -9.48 -18.08 -3.52
CA LYS A 43 -9.02 -18.74 -2.28
C LYS A 43 -8.74 -17.76 -1.14
N GLU A 44 -8.74 -16.46 -1.42
CA GLU A 44 -8.49 -15.44 -0.42
C GLU A 44 -9.64 -15.36 0.60
N LYS A 45 -9.28 -15.21 1.89
CA LYS A 45 -10.27 -15.14 2.99
C LYS A 45 -11.05 -13.83 3.00
N VAL A 46 -10.44 -12.75 2.50
CA VAL A 46 -11.03 -11.40 2.52
C VAL A 46 -11.19 -10.93 1.08
N HIS A 47 -12.41 -10.56 0.71
CA HIS A 47 -12.77 -10.10 -0.64
C HIS A 47 -12.28 -11.04 -1.77
N PRO A 48 -12.60 -12.37 -1.74
CA PRO A 48 -12.21 -13.28 -2.81
C PRO A 48 -12.77 -12.82 -4.16
N GLY A 49 -11.99 -12.96 -5.24
CA GLY A 49 -12.41 -12.65 -6.60
C GLY A 49 -12.63 -11.16 -6.91
N LYS A 50 -12.48 -10.26 -5.93
CA LYS A 50 -12.62 -8.81 -6.14
C LYS A 50 -11.33 -8.19 -6.67
N TYR A 51 -11.48 -7.11 -7.44
CA TYR A 51 -10.35 -6.29 -7.83
C TYR A 51 -9.95 -5.32 -6.72
N CYS A 52 -8.66 -5.20 -6.51
CA CYS A 52 -8.01 -4.31 -5.53
C CYS A 52 -6.81 -3.61 -6.17
N VAL A 53 -6.08 -2.86 -5.36
CA VAL A 53 -4.79 -2.26 -5.71
C VAL A 53 -3.68 -2.88 -4.88
N PRO A 54 -2.40 -2.80 -5.30
CA PRO A 54 -1.27 -3.32 -4.52
C PRO A 54 -1.19 -2.71 -3.13
N GLY A 55 -0.69 -3.49 -2.17
CA GLY A 55 -0.47 -3.02 -0.82
C GLY A 55 -0.09 -4.12 0.15
N GLY A 56 0.22 -3.74 1.38
CA GLY A 56 0.64 -4.69 2.40
C GLY A 56 0.62 -4.13 3.81
N LYS A 57 0.98 -5.01 4.74
CA LYS A 57 1.10 -4.68 6.17
C LYS A 57 2.53 -4.30 6.49
N LEU A 58 2.71 -3.23 7.26
CA LEU A 58 4.00 -2.93 7.84
C LEU A 58 4.24 -3.86 9.04
N GLU A 59 5.30 -4.64 8.98
CA GLU A 59 5.66 -5.61 10.01
C GLU A 59 7.01 -5.25 10.64
N TRP A 60 7.14 -5.47 11.95
CA TRP A 60 8.37 -5.14 12.68
C TRP A 60 9.60 -5.89 12.18
N ARG A 61 9.45 -7.10 11.66
CA ARG A 61 10.56 -7.89 11.08
C ARG A 61 11.21 -7.22 9.87
N GLN A 62 10.54 -6.22 9.28
CA GLN A 62 11.05 -5.43 8.16
C GLN A 62 11.96 -4.28 8.62
N LEU A 63 12.01 -4.01 9.94
CA LEU A 63 12.85 -3.00 10.55
C LEU A 63 14.12 -3.66 11.09
N ASP A 64 15.26 -3.42 10.45
CA ASP A 64 16.54 -3.91 10.93
C ASP A 64 17.04 -3.04 12.08
N ILE A 65 16.73 -3.42 13.32
CA ILE A 65 17.09 -2.67 14.53
C ILE A 65 18.60 -2.51 14.73
N MET A 66 19.42 -3.33 14.07
CA MET A 66 20.89 -3.21 14.13
C MET A 66 21.40 -2.15 13.17
N ASN A 67 20.62 -1.77 12.16
CA ASN A 67 20.99 -0.79 11.15
C ASN A 67 19.84 0.25 10.95
N PRO A 68 19.51 1.05 11.97
CA PRO A 68 18.54 2.13 11.80
C PRO A 68 19.09 3.18 10.83
N THR A 69 18.19 3.90 10.15
CA THR A 69 18.58 5.02 9.27
C THR A 69 19.30 6.10 10.06
N ARG A 70 18.86 6.30 11.31
CA ARG A 70 19.42 7.33 12.20
C ARG A 70 19.18 6.97 13.67
N LEU A 71 20.10 7.39 14.53
CA LEU A 71 19.89 7.48 15.96
C LEU A 71 19.49 8.90 16.34
N ASN A 72 18.33 9.04 16.96
CA ASN A 72 17.82 10.31 17.49
C ASN A 72 17.73 10.22 19.02
N GLY A 73 18.81 10.55 19.69
CA GLY A 73 18.97 10.22 21.11
C GLY A 73 18.96 8.70 21.33
N GLY A 74 18.01 8.19 22.12
CA GLY A 74 17.78 6.75 22.32
C GLY A 74 16.77 6.14 21.34
N VAL A 75 16.26 6.92 20.37
CA VAL A 75 15.26 6.46 19.40
C VAL A 75 15.94 5.93 18.15
N LEU A 76 15.48 4.79 17.67
CA LEU A 76 15.89 4.21 16.38
C LEU A 76 14.93 4.69 15.30
N ASP A 77 15.40 5.49 14.36
CA ASP A 77 14.60 5.96 13.22
C ASP A 77 14.80 5.06 12.00
N PHE A 78 13.69 4.72 11.36
CA PHE A 78 13.63 4.00 10.08
C PHE A 78 12.86 4.88 9.10
N GLU A 79 13.59 5.67 8.32
CA GLU A 79 13.00 6.60 7.34
C GLU A 79 12.43 5.81 6.14
N ASP A 80 11.47 6.42 5.44
CA ASP A 80 10.86 5.90 4.21
C ASP A 80 10.20 4.50 4.37
N ALA A 81 9.75 4.17 5.59
CA ALA A 81 9.19 2.85 5.88
C ALA A 81 7.94 2.51 5.04
N ILE A 82 7.10 3.50 4.73
CA ILE A 82 5.90 3.32 3.89
C ILE A 82 6.29 3.21 2.41
N GLU A 83 7.21 4.05 1.94
CA GLU A 83 7.72 4.01 0.57
C GLU A 83 8.37 2.66 0.27
N ASP A 84 9.23 2.17 1.17
CA ASP A 84 9.88 0.86 1.05
C ASP A 84 8.86 -0.28 1.03
N LEU A 85 7.84 -0.22 1.91
CA LEU A 85 6.75 -1.17 1.93
C LEU A 85 6.04 -1.21 0.57
N LEU A 86 5.58 -0.08 0.06
CA LEU A 86 4.77 -0.02 -1.15
C LEU A 86 5.55 -0.35 -2.42
N VAL A 87 6.81 0.06 -2.52
CA VAL A 87 7.70 -0.34 -3.63
C VAL A 87 7.88 -1.85 -3.66
N ARG A 88 8.16 -2.47 -2.51
CA ARG A 88 8.33 -3.92 -2.39
C ARG A 88 7.05 -4.68 -2.70
N GLU A 89 5.93 -4.36 -2.02
CA GLU A 89 4.66 -5.05 -2.21
C GLU A 89 4.15 -4.94 -3.65
N THR A 90 4.24 -3.75 -4.26
CA THR A 90 3.85 -3.58 -5.66
C THR A 90 4.67 -4.46 -6.60
N LYS A 91 5.99 -4.56 -6.34
CA LYS A 91 6.88 -5.42 -7.12
C LYS A 91 6.57 -6.90 -6.93
N GLU A 92 6.34 -7.34 -5.71
CA GLU A 92 6.03 -8.74 -5.37
C GLU A 92 4.68 -9.16 -5.95
N GLU A 93 3.64 -8.33 -5.76
CA GLU A 93 2.27 -8.65 -6.18
C GLU A 93 2.02 -8.53 -7.68
N SER A 94 2.71 -7.61 -8.36
CA SER A 94 2.40 -7.26 -9.75
C SER A 94 3.58 -7.21 -10.72
N GLY A 95 4.81 -7.38 -10.26
CA GLY A 95 6.01 -7.20 -11.12
C GLY A 95 6.35 -5.75 -11.46
N VAL A 96 5.48 -4.80 -11.12
CA VAL A 96 5.58 -3.38 -11.50
C VAL A 96 6.41 -2.60 -10.48
N GLU A 97 7.19 -1.66 -10.96
CA GLU A 97 7.91 -0.67 -10.15
C GLU A 97 7.19 0.68 -10.17
N ILE A 98 7.17 1.33 -9.01
CA ILE A 98 6.57 2.66 -8.82
C ILE A 98 7.62 3.70 -8.45
N GLU A 99 7.31 4.97 -8.72
CA GLU A 99 8.07 6.09 -8.18
C GLU A 99 7.82 6.23 -6.67
N ARG A 100 8.84 6.70 -5.93
CA ARG A 100 8.77 6.84 -4.46
C ARG A 100 8.05 8.12 -4.00
N ASP A 101 7.71 9.03 -4.90
CA ASP A 101 6.93 10.22 -4.60
C ASP A 101 5.44 9.87 -4.43
N LEU A 102 5.10 9.42 -3.24
CA LEU A 102 3.74 9.02 -2.89
C LEU A 102 2.85 10.23 -2.66
N LYS A 103 1.64 10.20 -3.19
CA LYS A 103 0.59 11.19 -2.93
C LYS A 103 -0.48 10.58 -2.04
N TYR A 104 -0.77 11.23 -0.92
CA TYR A 104 -1.82 10.79 0.00
C TYR A 104 -3.21 10.90 -0.63
N ILE A 105 -4.02 9.84 -0.53
CA ILE A 105 -5.42 9.84 -0.97
C ILE A 105 -6.35 10.02 0.23
N ASN A 106 -6.42 9.03 1.10
CA ASN A 106 -7.19 9.05 2.34
C ASN A 106 -6.76 7.93 3.29
N SER A 107 -7.43 7.82 4.43
CA SER A 107 -7.27 6.71 5.36
C SER A 107 -8.61 6.22 5.90
N VAL A 108 -8.64 4.95 6.32
CA VAL A 108 -9.78 4.32 6.96
C VAL A 108 -9.30 3.52 8.16
N ALA A 109 -9.92 3.73 9.32
CA ALA A 109 -9.79 2.83 10.45
C ALA A 109 -10.99 1.87 10.49
N PHE A 110 -10.75 0.59 10.68
CA PHE A 110 -11.82 -0.40 10.75
C PHE A 110 -11.47 -1.57 11.67
N ILE A 111 -12.49 -2.32 12.08
CA ILE A 111 -12.34 -3.55 12.83
C ILE A 111 -12.62 -4.72 11.89
N ARG A 112 -11.70 -5.66 11.82
CA ARG A 112 -11.86 -6.89 11.03
C ARG A 112 -12.85 -7.85 11.72
N PRO A 113 -13.42 -8.84 10.98
CA PRO A 113 -14.28 -9.87 11.59
C PRO A 113 -13.60 -10.68 12.70
N ASP A 114 -12.27 -10.77 12.71
CA ASP A 114 -11.44 -11.40 13.74
C ASP A 114 -11.05 -10.42 14.86
N GLU A 115 -11.77 -9.30 14.99
CA GLU A 115 -11.67 -8.30 16.06
C GLU A 115 -10.36 -7.49 16.06
N ILE A 116 -9.53 -7.63 15.03
CA ILE A 116 -8.27 -6.87 14.93
C ILE A 116 -8.55 -5.45 14.40
N PRO A 117 -8.13 -4.39 15.14
CA PRO A 117 -8.21 -3.02 14.66
C PRO A 117 -7.12 -2.76 13.60
N VAL A 118 -7.51 -2.09 12.53
CA VAL A 118 -6.64 -1.78 11.38
C VAL A 118 -6.71 -0.31 11.06
N ILE A 119 -5.59 0.29 10.75
CA ILE A 119 -5.51 1.57 10.04
C ILE A 119 -4.96 1.32 8.63
N LEU A 120 -5.75 1.64 7.63
CA LEU A 120 -5.39 1.56 6.22
C LEU A 120 -5.14 2.98 5.69
N VAL A 121 -3.94 3.24 5.21
CA VAL A 121 -3.56 4.50 4.56
C VAL A 121 -3.37 4.26 3.07
N LYS A 122 -3.98 5.11 2.25
CA LYS A 122 -4.05 4.94 0.81
C LYS A 122 -3.28 6.04 0.11
N PHE A 123 -2.45 5.62 -0.84
CA PHE A 123 -1.57 6.49 -1.62
C PHE A 123 -1.79 6.30 -3.12
N ALA A 124 -1.32 7.27 -3.89
CA ALA A 124 -1.15 7.18 -5.33
C ALA A 124 0.35 7.33 -5.65
N ALA A 125 0.82 6.60 -6.64
CA ALA A 125 2.17 6.71 -7.16
C ALA A 125 2.19 6.55 -8.68
N LYS A 126 3.19 7.16 -9.34
CA LYS A 126 3.39 6.95 -10.77
C LYS A 126 4.05 5.60 -11.03
N TYR A 127 3.57 4.92 -12.07
CA TYR A 127 4.26 3.79 -12.67
C TYR A 127 5.64 4.23 -13.16
N LYS A 128 6.66 3.45 -12.83
CA LYS A 128 8.04 3.69 -13.24
C LYS A 128 8.46 2.76 -14.37
N SER A 129 8.29 1.45 -14.17
CA SER A 129 8.73 0.43 -15.11
C SER A 129 8.16 -0.96 -14.78
N GLY A 130 8.45 -1.94 -15.62
CA GLY A 130 8.11 -3.36 -15.41
C GLY A 130 6.86 -3.79 -16.18
N GLU A 131 6.84 -5.05 -16.58
CA GLU A 131 5.65 -5.72 -17.09
C GLU A 131 4.86 -6.33 -15.94
N VAL A 132 3.53 -6.45 -16.10
CA VAL A 132 2.71 -7.07 -15.07
C VAL A 132 2.97 -8.57 -15.04
N GLU A 133 3.45 -9.02 -13.91
CA GLU A 133 3.66 -10.43 -13.57
C GLU A 133 3.07 -10.66 -12.17
N LEU A 134 1.93 -11.35 -12.14
CA LEU A 134 1.14 -11.53 -10.92
C LEU A 134 1.80 -12.52 -9.96
N GLU A 135 1.72 -12.22 -8.67
CA GLU A 135 2.11 -13.16 -7.62
C GLU A 135 1.25 -14.42 -7.68
N ASP A 136 1.92 -15.57 -7.85
CA ASP A 136 1.25 -16.86 -7.99
C ASP A 136 0.41 -17.20 -6.75
N GLY A 137 -0.81 -17.66 -6.99
CA GLY A 137 -1.76 -18.04 -5.94
C GLY A 137 -2.46 -16.88 -5.24
N ALA A 138 -1.94 -15.66 -5.29
CA ALA A 138 -2.55 -14.48 -4.67
C ALA A 138 -3.50 -13.74 -5.62
N PHE A 139 -3.09 -13.58 -6.88
CA PHE A 139 -3.85 -12.86 -7.89
C PHE A 139 -4.05 -13.71 -9.16
N THR A 140 -5.19 -13.51 -9.84
CA THR A 140 -5.60 -14.32 -10.98
C THR A 140 -5.78 -13.53 -12.28
N ASP A 141 -5.88 -12.21 -12.19
CA ASP A 141 -6.08 -11.31 -13.32
C ASP A 141 -5.66 -9.87 -12.97
N TYR A 142 -5.48 -9.04 -13.98
CA TYR A 142 -5.23 -7.61 -13.80
C TYR A 142 -5.82 -6.80 -14.95
N ALA A 143 -5.99 -5.51 -14.72
CA ALA A 143 -6.32 -4.56 -15.75
C ALA A 143 -5.69 -3.18 -15.49
N TRP A 144 -5.39 -2.47 -16.57
CA TRP A 144 -5.14 -1.04 -16.54
C TRP A 144 -6.43 -0.33 -16.94
N VAL A 145 -7.01 0.42 -16.01
CA VAL A 145 -8.35 1.01 -16.19
C VAL A 145 -8.31 2.52 -16.01
N ASP A 146 -9.15 3.21 -16.78
CA ASP A 146 -9.46 4.62 -16.55
C ASP A 146 -10.66 4.78 -15.59
N LYS A 147 -11.06 6.04 -15.36
CA LYS A 147 -12.15 6.39 -14.44
C LYS A 147 -13.52 5.83 -14.83
N ASP A 148 -13.75 5.57 -16.12
CA ASP A 148 -15.02 5.06 -16.64
C ASP A 148 -15.00 3.53 -16.73
N GLU A 149 -13.90 2.97 -17.21
CA GLU A 149 -13.69 1.53 -17.36
C GLU A 149 -13.72 0.77 -16.01
N VAL A 150 -13.21 1.36 -14.93
CA VAL A 150 -13.18 0.71 -13.61
C VAL A 150 -14.55 0.25 -13.12
N ARG A 151 -15.62 0.88 -13.57
CA ARG A 151 -17.00 0.54 -13.21
C ARG A 151 -17.45 -0.81 -13.79
N ASN A 152 -16.76 -1.33 -14.79
CA ASN A 152 -17.01 -2.64 -15.38
C ASN A 152 -16.38 -3.79 -14.61
N TYR A 153 -15.62 -3.50 -13.56
CA TYR A 153 -14.90 -4.47 -12.73
C TYR A 153 -15.52 -4.57 -11.34
N GLU A 154 -15.60 -5.77 -10.82
CA GLU A 154 -16.11 -6.02 -9.48
C GLU A 154 -15.01 -5.69 -8.43
N CYS A 155 -14.91 -4.42 -8.11
CA CYS A 155 -13.89 -3.91 -7.19
C CYS A 155 -14.33 -3.97 -5.72
N ILE A 156 -13.34 -4.02 -4.81
CA ILE A 156 -13.55 -3.69 -3.40
C ILE A 156 -14.09 -2.25 -3.32
N LYS A 157 -15.04 -2.01 -2.41
CA LYS A 157 -15.65 -0.68 -2.22
C LYS A 157 -14.58 0.37 -1.95
N GLY A 158 -14.69 1.51 -2.62
CA GLY A 158 -13.75 2.62 -2.53
C GLY A 158 -12.70 2.66 -3.64
N ILE A 159 -12.39 1.54 -4.30
CA ILE A 159 -11.38 1.49 -5.37
C ILE A 159 -11.72 2.42 -6.55
N PRO A 160 -12.96 2.45 -7.09
CA PRO A 160 -13.30 3.37 -8.18
C PRO A 160 -13.07 4.84 -7.82
N GLU A 161 -13.43 5.25 -6.61
CA GLU A 161 -13.24 6.62 -6.11
C GLU A 161 -11.76 6.96 -5.93
N GLU A 162 -10.95 6.02 -5.47
CA GLU A 162 -9.51 6.18 -5.32
C GLU A 162 -8.81 6.33 -6.67
N ILE A 163 -9.24 5.58 -7.68
CA ILE A 163 -8.74 5.67 -9.06
C ILE A 163 -9.09 7.05 -9.64
N LEU A 164 -10.33 7.49 -9.48
CA LEU A 164 -10.75 8.82 -9.93
C LEU A 164 -9.86 9.91 -9.31
N LYS A 165 -9.70 9.87 -7.99
CA LYS A 165 -8.88 10.85 -7.26
C LYS A 165 -7.41 10.81 -7.69
N THR A 166 -6.86 9.62 -7.93
CA THR A 166 -5.49 9.44 -8.41
C THR A 166 -5.29 10.09 -9.78
N ILE A 167 -6.21 9.86 -10.70
CA ILE A 167 -6.16 10.47 -12.04
C ILE A 167 -6.25 12.00 -11.95
N GLU A 168 -7.09 12.53 -11.09
CA GLU A 168 -7.21 13.98 -10.83
C GLU A 168 -5.88 14.55 -10.30
N ILE A 169 -5.27 13.93 -9.28
CA ILE A 169 -3.99 14.36 -8.70
C ILE A 169 -2.93 14.52 -9.80
N PHE A 170 -2.71 13.47 -10.62
CA PHE A 170 -1.62 13.47 -11.59
C PHE A 170 -1.91 14.21 -12.90
N ARG A 171 -3.18 14.56 -13.18
CA ARG A 171 -3.53 15.44 -14.31
C ARG A 171 -3.30 16.91 -13.99
N VAL A 172 -3.50 17.33 -12.74
CA VAL A 172 -3.28 18.72 -12.31
C VAL A 172 -1.80 19.09 -12.32
N ASP A 173 -0.90 18.16 -11.96
CA ASP A 173 0.56 18.37 -11.95
C ASP A 173 1.17 18.71 -13.32
N ARG A 174 0.40 18.61 -14.42
CA ARG A 174 0.86 18.96 -15.78
C ARG A 174 0.58 20.42 -16.19
N LYS A 175 -0.08 21.22 -15.32
CA LYS A 175 -0.46 22.62 -15.65
C LYS A 175 0.47 23.68 -15.05
N VAL A 176 1.65 23.28 -14.55
CA VAL A 176 2.69 24.19 -14.06
C VAL A 176 3.91 24.16 -14.96
#